data_2a5d141f58b65490ae129c19ac76b7cb
#
_entry.id   2a5d141f58b65490ae129c19ac76b7cb
#
_cell.length_a   1.000
_cell.length_b   1.000
_cell.length_c   1.000
_cell.angle_alpha   90.00
_cell.angle_beta   90.00
_cell.angle_gamma   90.00
#
_symmetry.space_group_name_H-M   'P 1'
#
loop_
_entity.id
_entity.type
_entity.pdbx_description
1 polymer ?
#
loop_
_entity_poly.entity_id
_entity_poly.type
_entity_poly.pdbx_seq_one_letter_code
_entity_poly.pdbx_strand_id
1 'polypeptide(L)'
;LASGRDADRITALIINDIGPELPDAAIDRILSYVGELPKFADFADAQIWLRTVYAPFGPASDLFWQRMARTSLRRRDDGQLTLHYDPRITAQFTASRHELRSWDRWQDIRTPCHLFRGAQSDLLLPDTAARMCASGPRPGLSEIGDCGHAPTLSNPSDIKALRGVLRNLRR
;
A
#
# COMPACT_ATOMS: atom_id res chain seq x y z
N LEU A 1 8.87 0.84 -13.30
CA LEU A 1 10.17 0.16 -13.23
C LEU A 1 10.07 -1.26 -13.81
N ALA A 2 9.21 -2.13 -13.28
CA ALA A 2 9.12 -3.54 -13.70
C ALA A 2 8.65 -3.76 -15.17
N SER A 3 8.10 -2.74 -15.81
CA SER A 3 7.71 -2.72 -17.23
C SER A 3 8.57 -1.80 -18.10
N GLY A 4 9.64 -1.24 -17.56
CA GLY A 4 10.46 -0.22 -18.19
C GLY A 4 11.92 -0.62 -18.39
N ARG A 5 12.78 0.38 -18.64
CA ARG A 5 14.21 0.20 -18.93
C ARG A 5 14.99 -0.59 -17.88
N ASP A 6 14.54 -0.57 -16.61
CA ASP A 6 15.19 -1.25 -15.49
C ASP A 6 14.55 -2.59 -15.16
N ALA A 7 13.68 -3.14 -15.98
CA ALA A 7 12.97 -4.39 -15.73
C ALA A 7 13.93 -5.54 -15.41
N ASP A 8 15.03 -5.65 -16.13
CA ASP A 8 16.06 -6.70 -15.96
C ASP A 8 16.80 -6.63 -14.61
N ARG A 9 16.69 -5.51 -13.91
CA ARG A 9 17.29 -5.33 -12.57
C ARG A 9 16.37 -5.80 -11.45
N ILE A 10 15.11 -6.13 -11.77
CA ILE A 10 14.09 -6.56 -10.81
C ILE A 10 13.88 -8.06 -10.99
N THR A 11 14.36 -8.85 -10.06
CA THR A 11 14.28 -10.32 -10.11
C THR A 11 12.92 -10.86 -9.64
N ALA A 12 12.22 -10.12 -8.81
CA ALA A 12 10.89 -10.48 -8.31
C ALA A 12 10.12 -9.23 -7.87
N LEU A 13 8.79 -9.26 -7.96
CA LEU A 13 7.92 -8.18 -7.56
C LEU A 13 6.86 -8.68 -6.57
N ILE A 14 6.80 -8.08 -5.39
CA ILE A 14 5.72 -8.28 -4.44
C ILE A 14 4.86 -7.04 -4.44
N ILE A 15 3.57 -7.24 -4.71
CA ILE A 15 2.57 -6.18 -4.78
C ILE A 15 1.69 -6.30 -3.54
N ASN A 16 1.58 -5.23 -2.77
CA ASN A 16 0.76 -5.20 -1.57
C ASN A 16 -0.45 -4.31 -1.80
N ASP A 17 -1.56 -4.93 -2.11
CA ASP A 17 -2.92 -4.40 -2.12
C ASP A 17 -3.14 -3.17 -3.02
N ILE A 18 -2.50 -3.16 -4.18
CA ILE A 18 -2.68 -2.14 -5.20
C ILE A 18 -2.78 -2.78 -6.58
N GLY A 19 -3.56 -2.19 -7.48
CA GLY A 19 -3.77 -2.67 -8.84
C GLY A 19 -3.47 -1.64 -9.92
N PRO A 20 -3.59 -2.06 -11.20
CA PRO A 20 -3.44 -1.20 -12.36
C PRO A 20 -4.60 -0.20 -12.55
N GLU A 21 -5.62 -0.27 -11.74
CA GLU A 21 -6.72 0.69 -11.65
C GLU A 21 -7.15 0.86 -10.20
N LEU A 22 -7.58 2.06 -9.86
CA LEU A 22 -8.02 2.41 -8.52
C LEU A 22 -9.48 2.89 -8.57
N PRO A 23 -10.37 2.39 -7.69
CA PRO A 23 -11.74 2.88 -7.59
C PRO A 23 -11.78 4.35 -7.16
N ASP A 24 -12.63 5.16 -7.80
CA ASP A 24 -12.77 6.58 -7.47
C ASP A 24 -13.14 6.79 -5.99
N ALA A 25 -14.03 5.97 -5.44
CA ALA A 25 -14.42 6.04 -4.04
C ALA A 25 -13.23 5.82 -3.08
N ALA A 26 -12.30 4.91 -3.40
CA ALA A 26 -11.10 4.69 -2.61
C ALA A 26 -10.15 5.88 -2.71
N ILE A 27 -10.00 6.48 -3.89
CA ILE A 27 -9.22 7.70 -4.09
C ILE A 27 -9.80 8.83 -3.26
N ASP A 28 -11.12 9.06 -3.31
CA ASP A 28 -11.79 10.12 -2.56
C ASP A 28 -11.61 9.92 -1.04
N ARG A 29 -11.72 8.69 -0.56
CA ARG A 29 -11.44 8.36 0.84
C ARG A 29 -9.99 8.69 1.22
N ILE A 30 -9.01 8.34 0.40
CA ILE A 30 -7.60 8.66 0.66
C ILE A 30 -7.38 10.17 0.68
N LEU A 31 -7.93 10.89 -0.28
CA LEU A 31 -7.81 12.34 -0.37
C LEU A 31 -8.43 13.06 0.84
N SER A 32 -9.43 12.48 1.49
CA SER A 32 -10.06 13.08 2.67
C SER A 32 -9.12 13.24 3.87
N TYR A 33 -8.03 12.47 3.96
CA TYR A 33 -7.07 12.56 5.07
C TYR A 33 -5.61 12.85 4.65
N VAL A 34 -5.30 12.79 3.34
CA VAL A 34 -3.94 13.06 2.84
C VAL A 34 -3.74 14.53 2.46
N GLY A 35 -4.82 15.28 2.18
CA GLY A 35 -4.76 16.65 1.67
C GLY A 35 -4.14 17.67 2.63
N GLU A 36 -4.41 17.54 3.93
CA GLU A 36 -3.87 18.42 4.97
C GLU A 36 -3.02 17.61 5.96
N LEU A 37 -1.81 18.11 6.23
CA LEU A 37 -0.94 17.49 7.20
C LEU A 37 -1.43 17.81 8.62
N PRO A 38 -1.80 16.79 9.41
CA PRO A 38 -2.19 16.98 10.79
C PRO A 38 -1.01 17.50 11.63
N LYS A 39 -1.33 18.16 12.74
CA LYS A 39 -0.36 18.59 13.74
C LYS A 39 -0.61 17.83 15.03
N PHE A 40 0.45 17.39 15.66
CA PHE A 40 0.41 16.63 16.90
C PHE A 40 1.28 17.30 17.97
N ALA A 41 0.79 17.34 19.20
CA ALA A 41 1.56 17.84 20.32
C ALA A 41 2.74 16.92 20.62
N ASP A 42 2.51 15.61 20.56
CA ASP A 42 3.52 14.58 20.86
C ASP A 42 3.29 13.27 20.07
N PHE A 43 4.11 12.27 20.37
CA PHE A 43 4.03 10.95 19.73
C PHE A 43 2.77 10.17 20.12
N ALA A 44 2.20 10.38 21.30
CA ALA A 44 1.01 9.67 21.72
C ALA A 44 -0.20 10.13 20.92
N ASP A 45 -0.36 11.44 20.74
CA ASP A 45 -1.40 12.03 19.89
C ASP A 45 -1.29 11.51 18.46
N ALA A 46 -0.08 11.51 17.90
CA ALA A 46 0.16 11.01 16.55
C ALA A 46 -0.18 9.52 16.42
N GLN A 47 0.16 8.72 17.43
CA GLN A 47 -0.13 7.28 17.42
C GLN A 47 -1.64 6.99 17.48
N ILE A 48 -2.39 7.75 18.28
CA ILE A 48 -3.86 7.66 18.35
C ILE A 48 -4.45 7.97 16.96
N TRP A 49 -4.03 9.07 16.36
CA TRP A 49 -4.48 9.46 15.02
C TRP A 49 -4.16 8.41 13.97
N LEU A 50 -2.92 7.88 13.94
CA LEU A 50 -2.51 6.85 13.01
C LEU A 50 -3.36 5.58 13.14
N ARG A 51 -3.65 5.14 14.37
CA ARG A 51 -4.53 3.97 14.62
C ARG A 51 -5.95 4.21 14.11
N THR A 52 -6.45 5.43 14.22
CA THR A 52 -7.80 5.79 13.77
C THR A 52 -7.88 5.83 12.25
N VAL A 53 -6.98 6.56 11.61
CA VAL A 53 -7.00 6.77 10.15
C VAL A 53 -6.63 5.50 9.40
N TYR A 54 -5.68 4.73 9.92
CA TYR A 54 -5.24 3.47 9.32
C TYR A 54 -5.87 2.23 9.95
N ALA A 55 -7.01 2.37 10.65
CA ALA A 55 -7.79 1.24 11.13
C ALA A 55 -8.06 0.17 10.06
N PRO A 56 -8.31 0.53 8.78
CA PRO A 56 -8.47 -0.44 7.70
C PRO A 56 -7.25 -1.34 7.44
N PHE A 57 -6.07 -1.02 7.95
CA PHE A 57 -4.89 -1.91 7.86
C PHE A 57 -5.09 -3.24 8.63
N GLY A 58 -6.13 -3.30 9.46
CA GLY A 58 -6.45 -4.47 10.27
C GLY A 58 -5.64 -4.56 11.55
N PRO A 59 -5.73 -5.70 12.26
CA PRO A 59 -5.05 -5.91 13.52
C PRO A 59 -3.52 -5.81 13.36
N ALA A 60 -2.91 -5.00 14.20
CA ALA A 60 -1.45 -4.85 14.26
C ALA A 60 -1.00 -4.64 15.71
N SER A 61 0.23 -5.07 16.03
CA SER A 61 0.79 -4.95 17.37
C SER A 61 1.06 -3.49 17.78
N ASP A 62 1.12 -3.24 19.08
CA ASP A 62 1.54 -1.93 19.60
C ASP A 62 2.92 -1.52 19.08
N LEU A 63 3.82 -2.47 18.94
CA LEU A 63 5.16 -2.23 18.38
C LEU A 63 5.10 -1.75 16.93
N PHE A 64 4.17 -2.29 16.12
CA PHE A 64 3.95 -1.81 14.76
C PHE A 64 3.55 -0.34 14.75
N TRP A 65 2.55 0.04 15.56
CA TRP A 65 2.06 1.41 15.63
C TRP A 65 3.09 2.39 16.19
N GLN A 66 3.86 1.99 17.20
CA GLN A 66 4.98 2.79 17.70
C GLN A 66 6.05 3.02 16.64
N ARG A 67 6.40 1.97 15.89
CA ARG A 67 7.37 2.09 14.79
C ARG A 67 6.81 2.99 13.69
N MET A 68 5.56 2.80 13.30
CA MET A 68 4.90 3.62 12.28
C MET A 68 4.92 5.11 12.68
N ALA A 69 4.57 5.45 13.92
CA ALA A 69 4.65 6.81 14.40
C ALA A 69 6.09 7.37 14.30
N ARG A 70 7.08 6.60 14.78
CA ARG A 70 8.49 7.04 14.73
C ARG A 70 9.02 7.26 13.33
N THR A 71 8.59 6.48 12.35
CA THR A 71 9.11 6.54 10.97
C THR A 71 8.28 7.44 10.05
N SER A 72 7.09 7.89 10.47
CA SER A 72 6.20 8.69 9.64
C SER A 72 6.15 10.16 10.05
N LEU A 73 6.81 10.55 11.14
CA LEU A 73 6.74 11.89 11.68
C LEU A 73 8.03 12.68 11.47
N ARG A 74 7.87 13.98 11.33
CA ARG A 74 8.95 14.98 11.42
C ARG A 74 8.55 16.10 12.38
N ARG A 75 9.54 16.76 12.94
CA ARG A 75 9.32 17.98 13.75
C ARG A 75 9.22 19.19 12.83
N ARG A 76 8.30 20.06 13.13
CA ARG A 76 8.08 21.35 12.48
C ARG A 76 8.90 22.44 13.19
N ASP A 77 9.01 23.62 12.57
CA ASP A 77 9.70 24.80 13.14
C ASP A 77 8.98 25.34 14.39
N ASP A 78 7.66 25.13 14.49
CA ASP A 78 6.86 25.48 15.66
C ASP A 78 6.97 24.46 16.82
N GLY A 79 7.82 23.44 16.69
CA GLY A 79 8.07 22.40 17.68
C GLY A 79 7.06 21.25 17.66
N GLN A 80 5.93 21.39 16.98
CA GLN A 80 4.93 20.32 16.84
C GLN A 80 5.41 19.19 15.91
N LEU A 81 4.78 18.03 15.99
CA LEU A 81 5.01 16.93 15.07
C LEU A 81 3.98 16.97 13.93
N THR A 82 4.38 16.46 12.76
CA THR A 82 3.50 16.27 11.62
C THR A 82 3.98 15.09 10.79
N LEU A 83 3.18 14.62 9.84
CA LEU A 83 3.61 13.60 8.89
C LEU A 83 4.71 14.13 7.98
N HIS A 84 5.64 13.26 7.55
CA HIS A 84 6.83 13.69 6.81
C HIS A 84 6.65 13.68 5.28
N TYR A 85 5.54 13.14 4.76
CA TYR A 85 5.31 13.14 3.31
C TYR A 85 5.01 14.55 2.79
N ASP A 86 5.24 14.75 1.51
CA ASP A 86 4.89 15.99 0.81
C ASP A 86 3.39 15.98 0.45
N PRO A 87 2.57 16.92 0.94
CA PRO A 87 1.15 16.97 0.63
C PRO A 87 0.86 17.15 -0.87
N ARG A 88 1.82 17.63 -1.67
CA ARG A 88 1.68 17.71 -3.13
C ARG A 88 1.54 16.35 -3.80
N ILE A 89 1.78 15.25 -3.09
CA ILE A 89 1.49 13.89 -3.59
C ILE A 89 0.02 13.73 -4.02
N THR A 90 -0.89 14.51 -3.45
CA THR A 90 -2.31 14.51 -3.82
C THR A 90 -2.57 14.98 -5.24
N ALA A 91 -1.69 15.81 -5.82
CA ALA A 91 -1.87 16.36 -7.16
C ALA A 91 -1.96 15.26 -8.24
N GLN A 92 -1.25 14.15 -8.07
CA GLN A 92 -1.33 13.01 -9.00
C GLN A 92 -2.70 12.34 -9.02
N PHE A 93 -3.47 12.42 -7.93
CA PHE A 93 -4.80 11.82 -7.83
C PHE A 93 -5.92 12.77 -8.30
N THR A 94 -5.64 14.06 -8.40
CA THR A 94 -6.62 15.08 -8.79
C THR A 94 -6.46 15.54 -10.24
N ALA A 95 -5.23 15.65 -10.74
CA ALA A 95 -4.96 16.20 -12.07
C ALA A 95 -5.25 15.22 -13.22
N SER A 96 -5.06 13.92 -13.03
CA SER A 96 -5.05 12.94 -14.12
C SER A 96 -5.54 11.57 -13.67
N ARG A 97 -6.77 11.48 -13.15
CA ARG A 97 -7.34 10.18 -12.68
C ARG A 97 -7.30 9.09 -13.75
N HIS A 98 -7.44 9.43 -15.03
CA HIS A 98 -7.36 8.47 -16.12
C HIS A 98 -5.96 7.85 -16.29
N GLU A 99 -4.90 8.58 -15.90
CA GLU A 99 -3.52 8.07 -15.93
C GLU A 99 -3.25 7.04 -14.81
N LEU A 100 -4.14 6.97 -13.81
CA LEU A 100 -4.09 5.94 -12.77
C LEU A 100 -4.50 4.56 -13.30
N ARG A 101 -5.02 4.49 -14.53
CA ARG A 101 -5.26 3.23 -15.24
C ARG A 101 -4.00 2.84 -16.01
N SER A 102 -3.39 1.73 -15.62
CA SER A 102 -2.09 1.29 -16.14
C SER A 102 -2.10 -0.20 -16.55
N TRP A 103 -3.24 -0.67 -17.09
CA TRP A 103 -3.37 -2.05 -17.54
C TRP A 103 -2.38 -2.41 -18.65
N ASP A 104 -2.05 -1.48 -19.55
CA ASP A 104 -1.04 -1.71 -20.59
C ASP A 104 0.32 -1.99 -19.98
N ARG A 105 0.73 -1.17 -18.99
CA ARG A 105 1.98 -1.40 -18.26
C ARG A 105 1.96 -2.70 -17.47
N TRP A 106 0.78 -3.12 -16.96
CA TRP A 106 0.61 -4.40 -16.30
C TRP A 106 0.89 -5.56 -17.26
N GLN A 107 0.40 -5.49 -18.49
CA GLN A 107 0.63 -6.50 -19.51
C GLN A 107 2.11 -6.63 -19.91
N ASP A 108 2.88 -5.58 -19.78
CA ASP A 108 4.31 -5.56 -20.14
C ASP A 108 5.22 -6.17 -19.07
N ILE A 109 4.73 -6.37 -17.86
CA ILE A 109 5.54 -6.96 -16.78
C ILE A 109 5.84 -8.43 -17.11
N ARG A 110 7.13 -8.79 -17.08
CA ARG A 110 7.63 -10.17 -17.26
C ARG A 110 8.25 -10.73 -15.99
N THR A 111 8.54 -9.87 -15.02
CA THR A 111 9.12 -10.22 -13.72
C THR A 111 8.16 -11.13 -12.94
N PRO A 112 8.64 -12.23 -12.33
CA PRO A 112 7.83 -13.05 -11.43
C PRO A 112 7.20 -12.20 -10.32
N CYS A 113 5.88 -12.33 -10.13
CA CYS A 113 5.13 -11.50 -9.22
C CYS A 113 4.33 -12.32 -8.21
N HIS A 114 4.07 -11.71 -7.05
CA HIS A 114 3.07 -12.18 -6.09
C HIS A 114 2.25 -11.01 -5.58
N LEU A 115 0.94 -11.23 -5.44
CA LEU A 115 -0.02 -10.23 -5.00
C LEU A 115 -0.53 -10.59 -3.59
N PHE A 116 -0.37 -9.69 -2.64
CA PHE A 116 -1.09 -9.70 -1.38
C PHE A 116 -2.30 -8.79 -1.48
N ARG A 117 -3.44 -9.22 -0.97
CA ARG A 117 -4.68 -8.47 -0.95
C ARG A 117 -5.30 -8.53 0.45
N GLY A 118 -5.74 -7.38 0.99
CA GLY A 118 -6.63 -7.37 2.14
C GLY A 118 -8.02 -7.87 1.76
N ALA A 119 -8.56 -8.84 2.49
CA ALA A 119 -9.87 -9.42 2.17
C ALA A 119 -10.99 -8.37 2.12
N GLN A 120 -10.85 -7.28 2.89
CA GLN A 120 -11.79 -6.16 2.98
C GLN A 120 -11.28 -4.92 2.21
N SER A 121 -10.31 -5.07 1.30
CA SER A 121 -9.76 -3.94 0.56
C SER A 121 -10.80 -3.29 -0.34
N ASP A 122 -10.93 -1.98 -0.20
CA ASP A 122 -11.70 -1.10 -1.06
C ASP A 122 -10.87 -0.50 -2.20
N LEU A 123 -9.54 -0.65 -2.15
CA LEU A 123 -8.63 -0.16 -3.18
C LEU A 123 -8.31 -1.21 -4.23
N LEU A 124 -7.95 -2.42 -3.83
CA LEU A 124 -7.79 -3.55 -4.73
C LEU A 124 -9.04 -4.43 -4.64
N LEU A 125 -9.98 -4.22 -5.56
CA LEU A 125 -11.23 -5.00 -5.59
C LEU A 125 -10.97 -6.46 -5.99
N PRO A 126 -11.83 -7.40 -5.56
CA PRO A 126 -11.70 -8.82 -5.91
C PRO A 126 -11.61 -9.06 -7.43
N ASP A 127 -12.46 -8.39 -8.23
CA ASP A 127 -12.49 -8.54 -9.68
C ASP A 127 -11.21 -8.02 -10.33
N THR A 128 -10.67 -6.89 -9.84
CA THR A 128 -9.38 -6.35 -10.28
C THR A 128 -8.26 -7.34 -9.97
N ALA A 129 -8.23 -7.90 -8.76
CA ALA A 129 -7.23 -8.90 -8.36
C ALA A 129 -7.33 -10.17 -9.22
N ALA A 130 -8.55 -10.67 -9.47
CA ALA A 130 -8.78 -11.82 -10.35
C ALA A 130 -8.28 -11.56 -11.78
N ARG A 131 -8.58 -10.39 -12.34
CA ARG A 131 -8.07 -9.97 -13.65
C ARG A 131 -6.55 -9.87 -13.69
N MET A 132 -5.91 -9.36 -12.62
CA MET A 132 -4.46 -9.32 -12.49
C MET A 132 -3.86 -10.74 -12.51
N CYS A 133 -4.45 -11.67 -11.79
CA CYS A 133 -4.00 -13.08 -11.77
C CYS A 133 -4.18 -13.78 -13.13
N ALA A 134 -5.14 -13.35 -13.94
CA ALA A 134 -5.42 -13.91 -15.27
C ALA A 134 -4.62 -13.27 -16.40
N SER A 135 -3.89 -12.17 -16.16
CA SER A 135 -3.24 -11.36 -17.21
C SER A 135 -1.84 -10.88 -16.81
N GLY A 136 -1.08 -10.36 -17.79
CA GLY A 136 0.28 -9.87 -17.58
C GLY A 136 1.19 -10.91 -16.94
N PRO A 137 1.85 -10.61 -15.81
CA PRO A 137 2.75 -11.53 -15.11
C PRO A 137 2.05 -12.70 -14.40
N ARG A 138 0.73 -12.71 -14.36
CA ARG A 138 -0.11 -13.74 -13.71
C ARG A 138 0.38 -14.11 -12.30
N PRO A 139 0.40 -13.16 -11.36
CA PRO A 139 0.91 -13.40 -10.00
C PRO A 139 0.12 -14.47 -9.27
N GLY A 140 0.78 -15.18 -8.35
CA GLY A 140 0.06 -15.86 -7.28
C GLY A 140 -0.61 -14.84 -6.36
N LEU A 141 -1.75 -15.21 -5.75
CA LEU A 141 -2.52 -14.36 -4.84
C LEU A 141 -2.51 -14.94 -3.42
N SER A 142 -2.28 -14.07 -2.44
CA SER A 142 -2.54 -14.33 -1.02
C SER A 142 -3.51 -13.30 -0.47
N GLU A 143 -4.68 -13.73 -0.01
CA GLU A 143 -5.60 -12.88 0.73
C GLU A 143 -5.28 -12.91 2.22
N ILE A 144 -5.25 -11.72 2.83
CA ILE A 144 -5.04 -11.52 4.26
C ILE A 144 -6.40 -11.15 4.88
N GLY A 145 -6.87 -11.99 5.78
CA GLY A 145 -8.13 -11.76 6.50
C GLY A 145 -8.08 -10.55 7.42
N ASP A 146 -9.26 -10.07 7.82
CA ASP A 146 -9.47 -9.02 8.83
C ASP A 146 -8.76 -7.68 8.54
N CYS A 147 -8.42 -7.41 7.29
CA CYS A 147 -7.83 -6.13 6.88
C CYS A 147 -8.32 -5.67 5.50
N GLY A 148 -8.32 -4.36 5.33
CA GLY A 148 -8.53 -3.67 4.06
C GLY A 148 -7.20 -3.17 3.49
N HIS A 149 -7.19 -1.96 2.95
CA HIS A 149 -6.01 -1.37 2.33
C HIS A 149 -5.16 -0.63 3.38
N ALA A 150 -3.97 -1.13 3.62
CA ALA A 150 -3.31 -2.31 3.07
C ALA A 150 -2.87 -3.25 4.20
N PRO A 151 -2.76 -4.57 3.95
CA PRO A 151 -2.17 -5.50 4.90
C PRO A 151 -0.83 -5.00 5.42
N THR A 152 -0.65 -4.99 6.73
CA THR A 152 0.62 -4.54 7.34
C THR A 152 1.78 -5.51 7.10
N LEU A 153 1.45 -6.76 6.78
CA LEU A 153 2.39 -7.89 6.67
C LEU A 153 3.32 -8.02 7.88
N SER A 154 2.84 -7.61 9.05
CA SER A 154 3.62 -7.55 10.30
C SER A 154 3.25 -8.61 11.33
N ASN A 155 2.11 -9.27 11.17
CA ASN A 155 1.70 -10.37 12.03
C ASN A 155 2.50 -11.65 11.73
N PRO A 156 2.67 -12.57 12.69
CA PRO A 156 3.44 -13.80 12.48
C PRO A 156 2.96 -14.66 11.30
N SER A 157 1.64 -14.75 11.08
CA SER A 157 1.02 -15.42 9.93
C SER A 157 1.44 -14.79 8.61
N ASP A 158 1.37 -13.46 8.53
CA ASP A 158 1.67 -12.69 7.33
C ASP A 158 3.17 -12.78 6.99
N ILE A 159 4.02 -12.67 8.01
CA ILE A 159 5.47 -12.85 7.88
C ILE A 159 5.80 -14.27 7.36
N LYS A 160 5.09 -15.29 7.85
CA LYS A 160 5.26 -16.67 7.36
C LYS A 160 4.86 -16.77 5.88
N ALA A 161 3.72 -16.21 5.50
CA ALA A 161 3.26 -16.15 4.11
C ALA A 161 4.26 -15.44 3.21
N LEU A 162 4.70 -14.23 3.60
CA LEU A 162 5.68 -13.43 2.88
C LEU A 162 7.01 -14.20 2.68
N ARG A 163 7.52 -14.86 3.73
CA ARG A 163 8.73 -15.69 3.63
C ARG A 163 8.55 -16.86 2.67
N GLY A 164 7.37 -17.47 2.63
CA GLY A 164 7.03 -18.53 1.66
C GLY A 164 7.09 -18.02 0.23
N VAL A 165 6.45 -16.90 -0.03
CA VAL A 165 6.46 -16.21 -1.33
C VAL A 165 7.88 -15.86 -1.77
N LEU A 166 8.69 -15.26 -0.91
CA LEU A 166 10.07 -14.89 -1.21
C LEU A 166 10.95 -16.11 -1.59
N ARG A 167 10.72 -17.26 -0.96
CA ARG A 167 11.45 -18.50 -1.34
C ARG A 167 11.03 -19.01 -2.71
N ASN A 168 9.75 -18.90 -3.05
CA ASN A 168 9.23 -19.37 -4.33
C ASN A 168 9.65 -18.48 -5.51
N LEU A 169 9.69 -17.16 -5.29
CA LEU A 169 10.10 -16.19 -6.32
C LEU A 169 11.61 -16.19 -6.61
N ARG A 170 12.43 -16.78 -5.74
CA ARG A 170 13.89 -16.91 -5.93
C ARG A 170 14.31 -18.16 -6.70
N ARG A 171 13.36 -19.04 -7.02
CA ARG A 171 13.59 -20.27 -7.80
C ARG A 171 13.43 -20.03 -9.28
#